data_9797f2f1b816b126c16f513b409829a1
#
_entry.id   9797f2f1b816b126c16f513b409829a1
#
_cell.length_a   1.000
_cell.length_b   1.000
_cell.length_c   1.000
_cell.angle_alpha   90.00
_cell.angle_beta   90.00
_cell.angle_gamma   90.00
#
_symmetry.space_group_name_H-M   'P 1'
#
loop_
_entity.id
_entity.type
_entity.pdbx_description
1 polymer ?
#
loop_
_entity_poly.entity_id
_entity_poly.type
_entity_poly.pdbx_seq_one_letter_code
_entity_poly.pdbx_strand_id
1 'polypeptide(L)'
;MTSHSPADLFDPADYQIGKSVGYLLARAKNVLSLGVEQEVSGLDMTHAQAICLMMLAEGEATTVTDLARALNTDAGSVTRLLSRMEKRGLIARTRRDDDRRVVDLSITAEGDALVEKLPVALCNVMRRGFDGFSQQEIDVLCGMLQRIITNTCPAGEAGCPQDRNSE
;
A
#
# COMPACT_ATOMS: atom_id res chain seq x y z
N MET A 1 -12.49 -23.85 21.73
CA MET A 1 -11.35 -23.37 20.90
C MET A 1 -10.16 -23.23 21.85
N THR A 2 -9.19 -24.12 21.78
CA THR A 2 -7.97 -24.07 22.60
C THR A 2 -7.13 -22.88 22.14
N SER A 3 -6.95 -21.89 23.01
CA SER A 3 -6.04 -20.78 22.80
C SER A 3 -4.61 -21.33 22.88
N HIS A 4 -3.95 -21.50 21.73
CA HIS A 4 -2.52 -21.82 21.69
C HIS A 4 -1.73 -20.53 21.88
N SER A 5 -0.67 -20.60 22.68
CA SER A 5 0.31 -19.52 22.77
C SER A 5 1.01 -19.35 21.41
N PRO A 6 1.34 -18.12 20.98
CA PRO A 6 2.18 -17.95 19.78
C PRO A 6 3.50 -18.73 19.81
N ALA A 7 4.07 -18.95 21.01
CA ALA A 7 5.26 -19.77 21.20
C ALA A 7 5.04 -21.25 20.81
N ASP A 8 3.81 -21.75 20.97
CA ASP A 8 3.46 -23.13 20.60
C ASP A 8 3.26 -23.29 19.07
N LEU A 9 3.03 -22.19 18.36
CA LEU A 9 2.75 -22.18 16.91
C LEU A 9 4.00 -21.96 16.05
N PHE A 10 5.07 -21.41 16.62
CA PHE A 10 6.30 -21.04 15.92
C PHE A 10 7.52 -21.59 16.65
N ASP A 11 7.75 -22.92 16.52
CA ASP A 11 8.93 -23.58 17.06
C ASP A 11 10.10 -23.38 16.09
N PRO A 12 11.26 -22.82 16.56
CA PRO A 12 12.46 -22.70 15.73
C PRO A 12 12.97 -24.04 15.20
N ALA A 13 12.74 -25.16 15.89
CA ALA A 13 13.19 -26.47 15.44
C ALA A 13 12.44 -26.97 14.20
N ASP A 14 11.18 -26.51 14.01
CA ASP A 14 10.34 -26.89 12.86
C ASP A 14 10.33 -25.81 11.75
N TYR A 15 11.14 -24.76 11.88
CA TYR A 15 11.11 -23.64 10.96
C TYR A 15 11.59 -24.03 9.55
N GLN A 16 10.71 -23.95 8.58
CA GLN A 16 10.99 -24.14 7.16
C GLN A 16 10.64 -22.86 6.40
N ILE A 17 11.65 -22.15 5.88
CA ILE A 17 11.45 -20.87 5.23
C ILE A 17 10.40 -20.91 4.10
N GLY A 18 10.42 -21.91 3.25
CA GLY A 18 9.49 -22.04 2.11
C GLY A 18 8.01 -22.28 2.51
N LYS A 19 7.77 -22.65 3.78
CA LYS A 19 6.43 -22.85 4.34
C LYS A 19 6.05 -21.77 5.35
N SER A 20 6.98 -20.86 5.68
CA SER A 20 6.73 -19.83 6.68
C SER A 20 5.73 -18.80 6.16
N VAL A 21 4.82 -18.37 7.01
CA VAL A 21 3.81 -17.34 6.71
C VAL A 21 4.48 -16.06 6.22
N GLY A 22 5.59 -15.62 6.87
CA GLY A 22 6.32 -14.43 6.47
C GLY A 22 6.87 -14.50 5.04
N TYR A 23 7.45 -15.65 4.65
CA TYR A 23 7.92 -15.85 3.29
C TYR A 23 6.78 -15.85 2.26
N LEU A 24 5.68 -16.53 2.57
CA LEU A 24 4.52 -16.60 1.68
C LEU A 24 3.88 -15.23 1.49
N LEU A 25 3.75 -14.42 2.55
CA LEU A 25 3.26 -13.05 2.47
C LEU A 25 4.16 -12.16 1.59
N ALA A 26 5.47 -12.23 1.81
CA ALA A 26 6.42 -11.47 1.01
C ALA A 26 6.37 -11.87 -0.47
N ARG A 27 6.27 -13.18 -0.75
CA ARG A 27 6.18 -13.71 -2.12
C ARG A 27 4.86 -13.32 -2.78
N ALA A 28 3.73 -13.44 -2.09
CA ALA A 28 2.41 -13.04 -2.60
C ALA A 28 2.40 -11.55 -2.94
N LYS A 29 2.87 -10.70 -2.01
CA LYS A 29 3.04 -9.26 -2.26
C LYS A 29 3.84 -9.00 -3.53
N ASN A 30 5.00 -9.66 -3.70
CA ASN A 30 5.86 -9.42 -4.86
C ASN A 30 5.19 -9.80 -6.17
N VAL A 31 4.50 -10.94 -6.22
CA VAL A 31 3.77 -11.40 -7.42
C VAL A 31 2.64 -10.42 -7.78
N LEU A 32 1.85 -10.00 -6.80
CA LEU A 32 0.79 -9.02 -7.02
C LEU A 32 1.37 -7.66 -7.48
N SER A 33 2.47 -7.21 -6.87
CA SER A 33 3.14 -5.96 -7.26
C SER A 33 3.65 -5.99 -8.70
N LEU A 34 4.21 -7.12 -9.15
CA LEU A 34 4.61 -7.31 -10.56
C LEU A 34 3.40 -7.28 -11.50
N GLY A 35 2.29 -7.88 -11.09
CA GLY A 35 1.04 -7.83 -11.85
C GLY A 35 0.54 -6.38 -12.00
N VAL A 36 0.58 -5.60 -10.91
CA VAL A 36 0.20 -4.18 -10.96
C VAL A 36 1.14 -3.39 -11.87
N GLU A 37 2.45 -3.59 -11.76
CA GLU A 37 3.43 -2.92 -12.64
C GLU A 37 3.13 -3.17 -14.12
N GLN A 38 2.77 -4.41 -14.49
CA GLN A 38 2.39 -4.76 -15.86
C GLN A 38 1.11 -4.05 -16.31
N GLU A 39 0.07 -4.01 -15.47
CA GLU A 39 -1.20 -3.36 -15.82
C GLU A 39 -1.04 -1.84 -15.95
N VAL A 40 -0.32 -1.19 -15.02
CA VAL A 40 -0.17 0.27 -15.04
C VAL A 40 0.88 0.76 -16.05
N SER A 41 1.72 -0.13 -16.57
CA SER A 41 2.68 0.22 -17.63
C SER A 41 1.99 0.74 -18.90
N GLY A 42 0.78 0.26 -19.19
CA GLY A 42 -0.06 0.77 -20.28
C GLY A 42 -0.55 2.22 -20.07
N LEU A 43 -0.45 2.74 -18.85
CA LEU A 43 -0.73 4.13 -18.47
C LEU A 43 0.56 4.96 -18.35
N ASP A 44 1.70 4.42 -18.77
CA ASP A 44 3.04 5.01 -18.58
C ASP A 44 3.32 5.33 -17.10
N MET A 45 2.96 4.42 -16.21
CA MET A 45 3.12 4.56 -14.76
C MET A 45 3.86 3.38 -14.16
N THR A 46 4.55 3.63 -13.05
CA THR A 46 5.03 2.59 -12.15
C THR A 46 4.01 2.28 -11.06
N HIS A 47 4.09 1.10 -10.46
CA HIS A 47 3.25 0.72 -9.32
C HIS A 47 3.33 1.76 -8.18
N ALA A 48 4.53 2.25 -7.85
CA ALA A 48 4.70 3.27 -6.81
C ALA A 48 4.00 4.60 -7.14
N GLN A 49 4.01 5.02 -8.42
CA GLN A 49 3.29 6.21 -8.87
C GLN A 49 1.77 6.01 -8.77
N ALA A 50 1.28 4.84 -9.15
CA ALA A 50 -0.15 4.51 -9.04
C ALA A 50 -0.62 4.56 -7.59
N ILE A 51 0.13 3.95 -6.65
CA ILE A 51 -0.19 4.04 -5.22
C ILE A 51 -0.19 5.49 -4.73
N CYS A 52 0.82 6.30 -5.09
CA CYS A 52 0.88 7.70 -4.70
C CYS A 52 -0.36 8.48 -5.18
N LEU A 53 -0.76 8.32 -6.44
CA LEU A 53 -1.95 9.00 -6.96
C LEU A 53 -3.21 8.58 -6.23
N MET A 54 -3.41 7.29 -6.01
CA MET A 54 -4.60 6.79 -5.32
C MET A 54 -4.67 7.29 -3.89
N MET A 55 -3.56 7.23 -3.14
CA MET A 55 -3.53 7.73 -1.76
C MET A 55 -3.78 9.22 -1.65
N LEU A 56 -3.29 10.00 -2.63
CA LEU A 56 -3.58 11.43 -2.71
C LEU A 56 -5.05 11.69 -3.05
N ALA A 57 -5.64 10.91 -3.97
CA ALA A 57 -7.04 11.03 -4.37
C ALA A 57 -8.00 10.71 -3.21
N GLU A 58 -7.68 9.70 -2.42
CA GLU A 58 -8.46 9.25 -1.27
C GLU A 58 -8.23 10.11 -0.02
N GLY A 59 -7.25 11.04 -0.07
CA GLY A 59 -6.86 11.87 1.08
C GLY A 59 -6.15 11.10 2.20
N GLU A 60 -5.70 9.86 1.92
CA GLU A 60 -4.98 9.00 2.87
C GLU A 60 -3.56 9.49 3.15
N ALA A 61 -2.96 10.21 2.21
CA ALA A 61 -1.64 10.81 2.35
C ALA A 61 -1.61 12.17 1.66
N THR A 62 -1.16 13.19 2.36
CA THR A 62 -1.04 14.57 1.83
C THR A 62 0.39 15.10 1.90
N THR A 63 1.29 14.37 2.54
CA THR A 63 2.70 14.76 2.73
C THR A 63 3.68 13.71 2.21
N VAL A 64 4.93 14.13 1.99
CA VAL A 64 6.04 13.21 1.64
C VAL A 64 6.23 12.13 2.70
N THR A 65 6.05 12.48 3.98
CA THR A 65 6.21 11.54 5.10
C THR A 65 5.14 10.47 5.08
N ASP A 66 3.88 10.83 4.80
CA ASP A 66 2.78 9.87 4.73
C ASP A 66 3.01 8.86 3.60
N LEU A 67 3.39 9.37 2.42
CA LEU A 67 3.70 8.51 1.27
C LEU A 67 4.94 7.62 1.50
N ALA A 68 5.97 8.12 2.17
CA ALA A 68 7.15 7.32 2.51
C ALA A 68 6.79 6.14 3.41
N ARG A 69 5.93 6.38 4.38
CA ARG A 69 5.39 5.35 5.28
C ARG A 69 4.55 4.34 4.52
N ALA A 70 3.60 4.80 3.70
CA ALA A 70 2.72 3.93 2.92
C ALA A 70 3.47 3.05 1.93
N LEU A 71 4.49 3.59 1.27
CA LEU A 71 5.33 2.86 0.33
C LEU A 71 6.44 2.03 1.01
N ASN A 72 6.54 2.12 2.35
CA ASN A 72 7.61 1.49 3.13
C ASN A 72 9.00 1.77 2.54
N THR A 73 9.29 3.06 2.31
CA THR A 73 10.55 3.52 1.69
C THR A 73 11.02 4.82 2.35
N ASP A 74 12.23 5.26 2.01
CA ASP A 74 12.80 6.51 2.53
C ASP A 74 12.21 7.76 1.86
N ALA A 75 12.16 8.88 2.60
CA ALA A 75 11.62 10.15 2.13
C ALA A 75 12.37 10.71 0.90
N GLY A 76 13.66 10.41 0.75
CA GLY A 76 14.44 10.82 -0.42
C GLY A 76 13.98 10.12 -1.70
N SER A 77 13.67 8.82 -1.62
CA SER A 77 13.10 8.05 -2.73
C SER A 77 11.73 8.58 -3.12
N VAL A 78 10.86 8.87 -2.14
CA VAL A 78 9.55 9.48 -2.40
C VAL A 78 9.71 10.86 -3.02
N THR A 79 10.62 11.69 -2.51
CA THR A 79 10.87 13.01 -3.08
C THR A 79 11.27 12.95 -4.56
N ARG A 80 12.12 11.99 -4.94
CA ARG A 80 12.50 11.74 -6.34
C ARG A 80 11.32 11.24 -7.18
N LEU A 81 10.49 10.35 -6.62
CA LEU A 81 9.28 9.85 -7.26
C LEU A 81 8.31 11.00 -7.57
N LEU A 82 7.98 11.79 -6.55
CA LEU A 82 7.09 12.94 -6.65
C LEU A 82 7.62 14.01 -7.62
N SER A 83 8.94 14.24 -7.66
CA SER A 83 9.53 15.18 -8.62
C SER A 83 9.34 14.75 -10.07
N ARG A 84 9.35 13.43 -10.33
CA ARG A 84 9.02 12.91 -11.66
C ARG A 84 7.53 13.04 -11.99
N MET A 85 6.66 12.80 -11.01
CA MET A 85 5.21 12.96 -11.18
C MET A 85 4.82 14.42 -11.41
N GLU A 86 5.43 15.35 -10.68
CA GLU A 86 5.24 16.80 -10.85
C GLU A 86 5.70 17.27 -12.24
N LYS A 87 6.87 16.82 -12.71
CA LYS A 87 7.37 17.11 -14.07
C LYS A 87 6.44 16.59 -15.18
N ARG A 88 5.70 15.53 -14.89
CA ARG A 88 4.67 14.98 -15.77
C ARG A 88 3.32 15.69 -15.64
N GLY A 89 3.21 16.66 -14.76
CA GLY A 89 1.97 17.40 -14.52
C GLY A 89 0.89 16.59 -13.77
N LEU A 90 1.24 15.48 -13.10
CA LEU A 90 0.26 14.61 -12.43
C LEU A 90 -0.11 15.11 -11.04
N ILE A 91 0.81 15.81 -10.39
CA ILE A 91 0.65 16.40 -9.06
C ILE A 91 1.20 17.82 -9.04
N ALA A 92 0.73 18.60 -8.08
CA ALA A 92 1.28 19.91 -7.73
C ALA A 92 1.77 19.90 -6.29
N ARG A 93 2.76 20.76 -6.00
CA ARG A 93 3.32 20.99 -4.67
C ARG A 93 3.06 22.41 -4.24
N THR A 94 2.49 22.58 -3.07
CA THR A 94 2.26 23.89 -2.47
C THR A 94 2.93 23.92 -1.10
N ARG A 95 3.77 24.92 -0.86
CA ARG A 95 4.32 25.15 0.49
C ARG A 95 3.24 25.76 1.35
N ARG A 96 3.12 25.28 2.59
CA ARG A 96 2.22 25.90 3.55
C ARG A 96 2.72 27.30 3.92
N ASP A 97 1.79 28.22 4.07
CA ASP A 97 2.10 29.59 4.49
C ASP A 97 2.43 29.66 5.98
N ASP A 98 1.85 28.77 6.79
CA ASP A 98 2.03 28.66 8.24
C ASP A 98 3.31 27.90 8.63
N ASP A 99 3.72 26.91 7.84
CA ASP A 99 5.00 26.20 8.02
C ASP A 99 5.62 25.84 6.67
N ARG A 100 6.57 26.64 6.21
CA ARG A 100 7.28 26.44 4.94
C ARG A 100 8.09 25.15 4.83
N ARG A 101 8.25 24.42 5.94
CA ARG A 101 8.90 23.09 5.95
C ARG A 101 7.95 22.00 5.46
N VAL A 102 6.65 22.24 5.55
CA VAL A 102 5.62 21.33 5.10
C VAL A 102 5.25 21.67 3.65
N VAL A 103 5.28 20.64 2.80
CA VAL A 103 4.85 20.72 1.40
C VAL A 103 3.62 19.87 1.27
N ASP A 104 2.49 20.48 0.97
CA ASP A 104 1.26 19.81 0.64
C ASP A 104 1.29 19.34 -0.82
N LEU A 105 0.74 18.17 -1.03
CA LEU A 105 0.63 17.53 -2.33
C LEU A 105 -0.83 17.55 -2.76
N SER A 106 -1.09 17.90 -4.00
CA SER A 106 -2.41 17.82 -4.62
C SER A 106 -2.34 17.17 -5.97
N ILE A 107 -3.43 16.55 -6.39
CA ILE A 107 -3.57 15.97 -7.72
C ILE A 107 -3.96 17.08 -8.70
N THR A 108 -3.46 17.01 -9.93
CA THR A 108 -3.90 17.85 -11.03
C THR A 108 -5.03 17.19 -11.82
N ALA A 109 -5.63 17.91 -12.77
CA ALA A 109 -6.63 17.33 -13.67
C ALA A 109 -6.08 16.15 -14.49
N GLU A 110 -4.81 16.21 -14.89
CA GLU A 110 -4.13 15.11 -15.59
C GLU A 110 -3.92 13.90 -14.68
N GLY A 111 -3.61 14.15 -13.39
CA GLY A 111 -3.52 13.11 -12.38
C GLY A 111 -4.87 12.43 -12.13
N ASP A 112 -5.93 13.20 -11.98
CA ASP A 112 -7.30 12.70 -11.78
C ASP A 112 -7.75 11.81 -12.93
N ALA A 113 -7.48 12.20 -14.18
CA ALA A 113 -7.79 11.39 -15.36
C ALA A 113 -7.07 10.02 -15.38
N LEU A 114 -5.95 9.89 -14.68
CA LEU A 114 -5.27 8.60 -14.47
C LEU A 114 -5.86 7.83 -13.29
N VAL A 115 -6.20 8.52 -12.19
CA VAL A 115 -6.84 7.90 -11.01
C VAL A 115 -8.10 7.15 -11.41
N GLU A 116 -8.94 7.71 -12.28
CA GLU A 116 -10.16 7.05 -12.76
C GLU A 116 -9.91 5.68 -13.43
N LYS A 117 -8.71 5.47 -14.00
CA LYS A 117 -8.33 4.23 -14.70
C LYS A 117 -7.67 3.19 -13.79
N LEU A 118 -7.07 3.63 -12.67
CA LEU A 118 -6.30 2.75 -11.79
C LEU A 118 -7.13 1.63 -11.15
N PRO A 119 -8.37 1.85 -10.67
CA PRO A 119 -9.16 0.78 -10.07
C PRO A 119 -9.38 -0.42 -11.00
N VAL A 120 -9.56 -0.18 -12.30
CA VAL A 120 -9.73 -1.25 -13.29
C VAL A 120 -8.46 -2.07 -13.40
N ALA A 121 -7.29 -1.42 -13.50
CA ALA A 121 -6.00 -2.09 -13.59
C ALA A 121 -5.72 -2.93 -12.32
N LEU A 122 -5.96 -2.37 -11.14
CA LEU A 122 -5.77 -3.06 -9.86
C LEU A 122 -6.74 -4.24 -9.71
N CYS A 123 -8.02 -4.05 -10.02
CA CYS A 123 -9.02 -5.11 -9.98
C CYS A 123 -8.68 -6.27 -10.92
N ASN A 124 -8.11 -6.02 -12.10
CA ASN A 124 -7.67 -7.08 -13.01
C ASN A 124 -6.59 -7.96 -12.39
N VAL A 125 -5.63 -7.36 -11.67
CA VAL A 125 -4.59 -8.12 -10.95
C VAL A 125 -5.21 -8.97 -9.84
N MET A 126 -6.10 -8.35 -9.04
CA MET A 126 -6.77 -9.06 -7.93
C MET A 126 -7.61 -10.23 -8.45
N ARG A 127 -8.40 -10.04 -9.51
CA ARG A 127 -9.20 -11.11 -10.13
C ARG A 127 -8.34 -12.30 -10.57
N ARG A 128 -7.16 -12.03 -11.16
CA ARG A 128 -6.23 -13.11 -11.54
C ARG A 128 -5.57 -13.77 -10.34
N GLY A 129 -5.16 -12.98 -9.36
CA GLY A 129 -4.46 -13.48 -8.16
C GLY A 129 -5.37 -14.30 -7.23
N PHE A 130 -6.65 -13.96 -7.20
CA PHE A 130 -7.65 -14.59 -6.34
C PHE A 130 -8.65 -15.46 -7.12
N ASP A 131 -8.27 -15.92 -8.32
CA ASP A 131 -9.08 -16.85 -9.10
C ASP A 131 -9.34 -18.15 -8.29
N GLY A 132 -10.60 -18.57 -8.22
CA GLY A 132 -11.03 -19.72 -7.43
C GLY A 132 -11.28 -19.46 -5.93
N PHE A 133 -11.01 -18.23 -5.43
CA PHE A 133 -11.36 -17.87 -4.05
C PHE A 133 -12.83 -17.44 -3.95
N SER A 134 -13.49 -17.87 -2.87
CA SER A 134 -14.79 -17.33 -2.47
C SER A 134 -14.62 -15.97 -1.75
N GLN A 135 -15.69 -15.16 -1.71
CA GLN A 135 -15.71 -13.92 -0.96
C GLN A 135 -15.36 -14.13 0.51
N GLN A 136 -15.90 -15.20 1.12
CA GLN A 136 -15.64 -15.53 2.52
C GLN A 136 -14.14 -15.81 2.79
N GLU A 137 -13.44 -16.48 1.88
CA GLU A 137 -12.00 -16.73 2.02
C GLU A 137 -11.20 -15.44 1.92
N ILE A 138 -11.61 -14.53 1.03
CA ILE A 138 -10.99 -13.19 0.91
C ILE A 138 -11.21 -12.38 2.19
N ASP A 139 -12.43 -12.36 2.73
CA ASP A 139 -12.76 -11.63 3.96
C ASP A 139 -11.96 -12.17 5.16
N VAL A 140 -11.84 -13.48 5.29
CA VAL A 140 -11.02 -14.14 6.32
C VAL A 140 -9.55 -13.76 6.16
N LEU A 141 -9.01 -13.79 4.95
CA LEU A 141 -7.62 -13.40 4.67
C LEU A 141 -7.37 -11.93 5.05
N CYS A 142 -8.24 -11.03 4.62
CA CYS A 142 -8.15 -9.61 4.96
C CYS A 142 -8.15 -9.40 6.48
N GLY A 143 -9.06 -10.04 7.20
CA GLY A 143 -9.12 -9.96 8.66
C GLY A 143 -7.85 -10.50 9.35
N MET A 144 -7.26 -11.58 8.84
CA MET A 144 -6.00 -12.11 9.34
C MET A 144 -4.83 -11.16 9.09
N LEU A 145 -4.75 -10.55 7.91
CA LEU A 145 -3.73 -9.58 7.57
C LEU A 145 -3.83 -8.33 8.42
N GLN A 146 -5.03 -7.80 8.64
CA GLN A 146 -5.26 -6.67 9.55
C GLN A 146 -4.80 -6.97 10.97
N ARG A 147 -5.12 -8.14 11.50
CA ARG A 147 -4.65 -8.56 12.83
C ARG A 147 -3.14 -8.63 12.93
N ILE A 148 -2.45 -9.13 11.90
CA ILE A 148 -0.98 -9.15 11.86
C ILE A 148 -0.45 -7.71 11.89
N ILE A 149 -1.00 -6.80 11.09
CA ILE A 149 -0.60 -5.39 11.04
C ILE A 149 -0.80 -4.74 12.42
N THR A 150 -1.97 -4.91 13.03
CA THR A 150 -2.27 -4.36 14.35
C THR A 150 -1.34 -4.90 15.44
N ASN A 151 -1.04 -6.19 15.44
CA ASN A 151 -0.18 -6.82 16.45
C ASN A 151 1.29 -6.39 16.33
N THR A 152 1.75 -6.02 15.14
CA THR A 152 3.15 -5.63 14.86
C THR A 152 3.38 -4.13 14.88
N CYS A 153 2.33 -3.31 14.81
CA CYS A 153 2.43 -1.87 14.96
C CYS A 153 2.59 -1.50 16.45
N PRO A 154 3.68 -0.81 16.83
CA PRO A 154 3.81 -0.28 18.19
C PRO A 154 2.69 0.73 18.47
N ALA A 155 2.07 0.64 19.64
CA ALA A 155 1.06 1.59 20.09
C ALA A 155 1.66 2.99 20.17
N GLY A 156 1.19 3.91 19.31
CA GLY A 156 1.62 5.32 19.28
C GLY A 156 2.52 5.72 18.13
N GLU A 157 2.96 4.83 17.26
CA GLU A 157 3.60 5.24 16.01
C GLU A 157 2.54 5.66 14.98
N ALA A 158 2.61 6.93 14.56
CA ALA A 158 1.80 7.48 13.48
C ALA A 158 2.15 6.74 12.18
N GLY A 159 1.34 5.79 11.78
CA GLY A 159 1.59 4.96 10.58
C GLY A 159 0.91 3.61 10.61
N CYS A 160 0.33 3.22 11.73
CA CYS A 160 -0.61 2.13 11.76
C CYS A 160 -1.91 2.58 11.09
N PRO A 161 -2.51 1.81 10.17
CA PRO A 161 -3.85 2.09 9.68
C PRO A 161 -4.79 2.10 10.89
N GLN A 162 -5.26 3.28 11.27
CA GLN A 162 -6.36 3.34 12.24
C GLN A 162 -7.61 2.91 11.47
N ASP A 163 -8.30 1.91 11.98
CA ASP A 163 -9.60 1.46 11.47
C ASP A 163 -10.55 2.66 11.39
N ARG A 164 -10.70 3.24 10.18
CA ARG A 164 -11.76 4.23 9.89
C ARG A 164 -13.09 3.55 9.50
N ASN A 165 -13.22 2.24 9.72
CA ASN A 165 -14.45 1.49 9.47
C ASN A 165 -15.16 1.15 10.79
N SER A 166 -15.49 2.15 11.60
CA SER A 166 -16.43 2.03 12.71
C SER A 166 -17.41 3.21 12.65
N GLU A 167 -18.18 3.30 11.56
CA GLU A 167 -19.49 3.96 11.51
C GLU A 167 -20.38 3.26 10.49
#